data_238e185dead6053fcff7941e238167e3
#
_entry.id   238e185dead6053fcff7941e238167e3
#
_cell.length_a   1.000
_cell.length_b   1.000
_cell.length_c   1.000
_cell.angle_alpha   90.00
_cell.angle_beta   90.00
_cell.angle_gamma   90.00
#
_symmetry.space_group_name_H-M   'P 1'
#
loop_
_entity.id
_entity.type
_entity.pdbx_description
1 polymer ?
#
loop_
_entity_poly.entity_id
_entity_poly.type
_entity_poly.pdbx_seq_one_letter_code
_entity_poly.pdbx_strand_id
1 'polypeptide(L)'
;SLTLLVTQRLYRMAIVPGMVLVVFSSMIGLTLRKELPLKKQLPWAFLTGLTLAFFWQIREDSVWILPFIAVMTVWNVGYVILVLHKKLNTKALLLHCLTMLLPLLLLFGANTGVSVVNRIHYGVFLNNDRTEGNFAELMSLLYHLDSNTRTNPDIWISRDTIVRAEAASPTLQQIQPLLDSY
;
A
#
# COMPACT_ATOMS: atom_id res chain seq x y z
N SER A 1 14.30 -5.24 -24.62
CA SER A 1 15.10 -6.33 -24.10
C SER A 1 14.40 -6.98 -22.91
N LEU A 2 13.84 -8.15 -23.12
CA LEU A 2 13.13 -8.96 -22.11
C LEU A 2 13.97 -9.23 -20.86
N THR A 3 15.30 -9.38 -21.00
CA THR A 3 16.24 -9.63 -19.90
C THR A 3 16.29 -8.50 -18.88
N LEU A 4 16.11 -7.23 -19.27
CA LEU A 4 16.11 -6.09 -18.36
C LEU A 4 14.85 -6.04 -17.49
N LEU A 5 13.69 -6.42 -18.04
CA LEU A 5 12.43 -6.47 -17.33
C LEU A 5 12.39 -7.60 -16.28
N VAL A 6 12.97 -8.75 -16.61
CA VAL A 6 13.06 -9.90 -15.68
C VAL A 6 14.01 -9.58 -14.52
N THR A 7 15.17 -8.94 -14.80
CA THR A 7 16.11 -8.52 -13.75
C THR A 7 15.52 -7.44 -12.84
N GLN A 8 14.77 -6.50 -13.35
CA GLN A 8 14.08 -5.49 -12.52
C GLN A 8 13.01 -6.10 -11.61
N ARG A 9 12.25 -7.10 -12.09
CA ARG A 9 11.28 -7.82 -11.25
C ARG A 9 11.96 -8.64 -10.15
N LEU A 10 13.07 -9.32 -10.45
CA LEU A 10 13.86 -10.06 -9.47
C LEU A 10 14.45 -9.13 -8.40
N TYR A 11 14.92 -7.93 -8.76
CA TYR A 11 15.45 -6.95 -7.81
C TYR A 11 14.38 -6.45 -6.83
N ARG A 12 13.18 -6.14 -7.29
CA ARG A 12 12.06 -5.73 -6.42
C ARG A 12 11.71 -6.83 -5.42
N MET A 13 11.65 -8.08 -5.87
CA MET A 13 11.33 -9.23 -5.00
C MET A 13 12.44 -9.53 -3.98
N ALA A 14 13.69 -9.29 -4.30
CA ALA A 14 14.82 -9.55 -3.39
C ALA A 14 14.85 -8.60 -2.17
N ILE A 15 14.40 -7.35 -2.34
CA ILE A 15 14.39 -6.33 -1.27
C ILE A 15 13.22 -6.54 -0.29
N VAL A 16 12.09 -7.05 -0.75
CA VAL A 16 10.85 -7.18 0.02
C VAL A 16 11.02 -7.95 1.33
N PRO A 17 11.64 -9.15 1.38
CA PRO A 17 11.82 -9.88 2.64
C PRO A 17 12.64 -9.09 3.67
N GLY A 18 13.70 -8.41 3.22
CA GLY A 18 14.53 -7.56 4.09
C GLY A 18 13.73 -6.40 4.68
N MET A 19 12.91 -5.74 3.86
CA MET A 19 12.06 -4.64 4.33
C MET A 19 11.01 -5.11 5.34
N VAL A 20 10.37 -6.24 5.10
CA VAL A 20 9.41 -6.86 6.03
C VAL A 20 10.09 -7.13 7.37
N LEU A 21 11.27 -7.73 7.36
CA LEU A 21 12.02 -7.97 8.60
C LEU A 21 12.36 -6.67 9.34
N VAL A 22 12.73 -5.61 8.62
CA VAL A 22 13.00 -4.29 9.23
C VAL A 22 11.71 -3.70 9.83
N VAL A 23 10.57 -3.78 9.14
CA VAL A 23 9.28 -3.31 9.69
C VAL A 23 8.92 -4.06 10.96
N PHE A 24 8.97 -5.39 10.95
CA PHE A 24 8.63 -6.20 12.13
C PHE A 24 9.59 -5.92 13.29
N SER A 25 10.90 -5.97 13.04
CA SER A 25 11.91 -5.79 14.10
C SER A 25 11.89 -4.38 14.68
N SER A 26 11.72 -3.36 13.85
CA SER A 26 11.62 -1.96 14.32
C SER A 26 10.33 -1.70 15.09
N MET A 27 9.20 -2.28 14.68
CA MET A 27 7.93 -2.19 15.41
C MET A 27 7.99 -2.90 16.77
N ILE A 28 8.61 -4.08 16.84
CA ILE A 28 8.90 -4.77 18.10
C ILE A 28 9.86 -3.92 18.95
N GLY A 29 10.91 -3.36 18.33
CA GLY A 29 11.86 -2.48 18.98
C GLY A 29 11.19 -1.23 19.60
N LEU A 30 10.22 -0.64 18.91
CA LEU A 30 9.38 0.45 19.43
C LEU A 30 8.55 -0.03 20.64
N THR A 31 7.91 -1.18 20.52
CA THR A 31 7.08 -1.77 21.59
C THR A 31 7.87 -2.05 22.86
N LEU A 32 9.07 -2.59 22.74
CA LEU A 32 9.95 -2.85 23.88
C LEU A 32 10.43 -1.58 24.58
N ARG A 33 10.38 -0.44 23.89
CA ARG A 33 10.83 0.86 24.39
C ARG A 33 9.71 1.81 24.80
N LYS A 34 8.47 1.35 24.81
CA LYS A 34 7.27 2.18 25.08
C LYS A 34 7.29 2.92 26.43
N GLU A 35 8.07 2.44 27.41
CA GLU A 35 8.26 3.09 28.71
C GLU A 35 9.49 4.01 28.77
N LEU A 36 10.34 3.97 27.76
CA LEU A 36 11.55 4.78 27.72
C LEU A 36 11.24 6.22 27.28
N PRO A 37 12.16 7.17 27.52
CA PRO A 37 12.00 8.54 27.04
C PRO A 37 11.82 8.62 25.53
N LEU A 38 11.05 9.60 25.04
CA LEU A 38 10.70 9.82 23.63
C LEU A 38 11.92 9.77 22.70
N LYS A 39 13.06 10.34 23.12
CA LYS A 39 14.32 10.31 22.36
C LYS A 39 14.78 8.90 21.98
N LYS A 40 14.45 7.90 22.78
CA LYS A 40 14.78 6.50 22.52
C LYS A 40 13.71 5.75 21.71
N GLN A 41 12.48 6.26 21.66
CA GLN A 41 11.36 5.71 20.89
C GLN A 41 11.34 6.23 19.46
N LEU A 42 11.58 7.53 19.27
CA LEU A 42 11.49 8.22 17.98
C LEU A 42 12.27 7.53 16.85
N PRO A 43 13.54 7.13 17.02
CA PRO A 43 14.28 6.48 15.95
C PRO A 43 13.59 5.20 15.44
N TRP A 44 13.01 4.42 16.37
CA TRP A 44 12.31 3.18 16.04
C TRP A 44 10.98 3.47 15.33
N ALA A 45 10.23 4.46 15.80
CA ALA A 45 8.99 4.89 15.17
C ALA A 45 9.24 5.43 13.73
N PHE A 46 10.29 6.24 13.54
CA PHE A 46 10.70 6.70 12.22
C PHE A 46 11.15 5.57 11.32
N LEU A 47 12.00 4.66 11.83
CA LEU A 47 12.49 3.52 11.05
C LEU A 47 11.31 2.65 10.59
N THR A 48 10.37 2.33 11.49
CA THR A 48 9.17 1.56 11.15
C THR A 48 8.35 2.27 10.09
N GLY A 49 8.06 3.56 10.30
CA GLY A 49 7.18 4.32 9.42
C GLY A 49 7.78 4.57 8.03
N LEU A 50 9.07 4.92 7.95
CA LEU A 50 9.75 5.11 6.66
C LEU A 50 9.86 3.80 5.88
N THR A 51 10.25 2.72 6.55
CA THR A 51 10.36 1.40 5.88
C THR A 51 9.00 0.89 5.44
N LEU A 52 7.95 1.08 6.27
CA LEU A 52 6.58 0.72 5.93
C LEU A 52 6.06 1.54 4.74
N ALA A 53 6.29 2.85 4.74
CA ALA A 53 5.90 3.74 3.65
C ALA A 53 6.59 3.35 2.34
N PHE A 54 7.90 3.06 2.39
CA PHE A 54 8.65 2.62 1.22
C PHE A 54 8.20 1.24 0.73
N PHE A 55 7.97 0.30 1.65
CA PHE A 55 7.42 -1.03 1.33
C PHE A 55 6.07 -0.92 0.62
N TRP A 56 5.19 -0.02 1.08
CA TRP A 56 3.88 0.21 0.50
C TRP A 56 3.94 0.67 -0.97
N GLN A 57 4.93 1.50 -1.32
CA GLN A 57 5.11 1.98 -2.70
C GLN A 57 5.72 0.93 -3.63
N ILE A 58 6.40 -0.09 -3.10
CA ILE A 58 7.03 -1.14 -3.91
C ILE A 58 6.07 -2.28 -4.23
N ARG A 59 5.17 -2.60 -3.29
CA ARG A 59 4.26 -3.76 -3.39
C ARG A 59 2.82 -3.32 -3.56
N GLU A 60 2.18 -3.83 -4.60
CA GLU A 60 0.76 -3.60 -4.87
C GLU A 60 -0.15 -4.31 -3.84
N ASP A 61 0.30 -5.45 -3.32
CA ASP A 61 -0.39 -6.30 -2.35
C ASP A 61 0.11 -6.11 -0.90
N SER A 62 0.62 -4.91 -0.57
CA SER A 62 1.20 -4.60 0.75
C SER A 62 0.20 -4.62 1.91
N VAL A 63 -1.10 -4.68 1.62
CA VAL A 63 -2.21 -4.66 2.62
C VAL A 63 -2.06 -5.74 3.71
N TRP A 64 -1.48 -6.90 3.40
CA TRP A 64 -1.33 -8.01 4.35
C TRP A 64 -0.48 -7.69 5.59
N ILE A 65 0.38 -6.64 5.54
CA ILE A 65 1.19 -6.23 6.71
C ILE A 65 0.38 -5.38 7.71
N LEU A 66 -0.71 -4.74 7.25
CA LEU A 66 -1.52 -3.83 8.06
C LEU A 66 -2.10 -4.46 9.32
N PRO A 67 -2.64 -5.71 9.32
CA PRO A 67 -3.15 -6.32 10.55
C PRO A 67 -2.11 -6.37 11.66
N PHE A 68 -0.86 -6.72 11.34
CA PHE A 68 0.23 -6.72 12.32
C PHE A 68 0.49 -5.31 12.85
N ILE A 69 0.65 -4.32 11.97
CA ILE A 69 0.91 -2.93 12.37
C ILE A 69 -0.25 -2.37 13.20
N ALA A 70 -1.51 -2.65 12.80
CA ALA A 70 -2.68 -2.20 13.54
C ALA A 70 -2.74 -2.78 14.96
N VAL A 71 -2.57 -4.10 15.10
CA VAL A 71 -2.57 -4.76 16.42
C VAL A 71 -1.46 -4.21 17.31
N MET A 72 -0.24 -4.07 16.79
CA MET A 72 0.88 -3.54 17.58
C MET A 72 0.70 -2.07 17.94
N THR A 73 0.13 -1.28 17.05
CA THR A 73 -0.15 0.15 17.32
C THR A 73 -1.24 0.28 18.38
N VAL A 74 -2.36 -0.45 18.26
CA VAL A 74 -3.44 -0.47 19.25
C VAL A 74 -2.91 -0.92 20.61
N TRP A 75 -2.10 -1.98 20.64
CA TRP A 75 -1.45 -2.46 21.86
C TRP A 75 -0.59 -1.39 22.52
N ASN A 76 0.27 -0.73 21.74
CA ASN A 76 1.17 0.31 22.25
C ASN A 76 0.43 1.55 22.75
N VAL A 77 -0.52 2.06 21.97
CA VAL A 77 -1.35 3.21 22.34
C VAL A 77 -2.21 2.87 23.56
N GLY A 78 -2.84 1.69 23.57
CA GLY A 78 -3.60 1.21 24.72
C GLY A 78 -2.76 1.14 25.99
N TYR A 79 -1.53 0.64 25.89
CA TYR A 79 -0.60 0.60 27.02
C TYR A 79 -0.26 2.01 27.51
N VAL A 80 0.05 2.93 26.62
CA VAL A 80 0.36 4.33 26.97
C VAL A 80 -0.83 4.96 27.69
N ILE A 81 -2.06 4.79 27.20
CA ILE A 81 -3.27 5.37 27.79
C ILE A 81 -3.60 4.69 29.12
N LEU A 82 -3.55 3.36 29.22
CA LEU A 82 -4.03 2.64 30.41
C LEU A 82 -3.00 2.58 31.54
N VAL A 83 -1.72 2.56 31.20
CA VAL A 83 -0.65 2.37 32.19
C VAL A 83 0.14 3.64 32.44
N LEU A 84 0.60 4.33 31.38
CA LEU A 84 1.49 5.47 31.54
C LEU A 84 0.75 6.75 31.93
N HIS A 85 -0.59 6.85 31.74
CA HIS A 85 -1.33 8.05 32.13
C HIS A 85 -1.18 8.39 33.64
N LYS A 86 -0.93 7.39 34.49
CA LYS A 86 -0.70 7.59 35.92
C LYS A 86 0.66 8.21 36.25
N LYS A 87 1.61 8.14 35.33
CA LYS A 87 3.00 8.55 35.52
C LYS A 87 3.38 9.80 34.73
N LEU A 88 2.61 10.13 33.68
CA LEU A 88 2.92 11.20 32.75
C LEU A 88 1.90 12.34 32.83
N ASN A 89 2.35 13.57 32.61
CA ASN A 89 1.44 14.69 32.40
C ASN A 89 0.77 14.57 31.02
N THR A 90 -0.32 15.33 30.83
CA THR A 90 -1.14 15.26 29.59
C THR A 90 -0.33 15.51 28.31
N LYS A 91 0.62 16.47 28.33
CA LYS A 91 1.48 16.76 27.17
C LYS A 91 2.41 15.60 26.83
N ALA A 92 3.06 15.02 27.84
CA ALA A 92 3.94 13.87 27.64
C ALA A 92 3.16 12.64 27.18
N LEU A 93 1.96 12.40 27.74
CA LEU A 93 1.07 11.33 27.32
C LEU A 93 0.70 11.47 25.83
N LEU A 94 0.28 12.68 25.41
CA LEU A 94 -0.04 12.94 24.00
C LEU A 94 1.15 12.68 23.09
N LEU A 95 2.36 13.14 23.46
CA LEU A 95 3.56 12.92 22.67
C LEU A 95 3.93 11.43 22.55
N HIS A 96 3.75 10.64 23.61
CA HIS A 96 3.96 9.19 23.54
C HIS A 96 2.93 8.52 22.62
N CYS A 97 1.65 8.89 22.71
CA CYS A 97 0.62 8.38 21.78
C CYS A 97 0.94 8.74 20.32
N LEU A 98 1.32 9.99 20.05
CA LEU A 98 1.71 10.42 18.71
C LEU A 98 2.94 9.66 18.19
N THR A 99 3.92 9.37 19.06
CA THR A 99 5.08 8.57 18.70
C THR A 99 4.70 7.14 18.33
N MET A 100 3.75 6.52 19.05
CA MET A 100 3.25 5.18 18.71
C MET A 100 2.42 5.16 17.42
N LEU A 101 1.74 6.26 17.09
CA LEU A 101 0.99 6.43 15.85
C LEU A 101 1.87 6.84 14.66
N LEU A 102 3.10 7.32 14.91
CA LEU A 102 3.98 7.87 13.89
C LEU A 102 4.21 6.95 12.68
N PRO A 103 4.36 5.62 12.83
CA PRO A 103 4.48 4.71 11.68
C PRO A 103 3.30 4.80 10.71
N LEU A 104 2.06 4.86 11.23
CA LEU A 104 0.85 5.00 10.41
C LEU A 104 0.73 6.40 9.81
N LEU A 105 1.10 7.44 10.56
CA LEU A 105 1.10 8.81 10.07
C LEU A 105 2.09 8.99 8.91
N LEU A 106 3.27 8.39 8.98
CA LEU A 106 4.25 8.41 7.90
C LEU A 106 3.77 7.62 6.67
N LEU A 107 3.14 6.47 6.86
CA LEU A 107 2.52 5.71 5.77
C LEU A 107 1.45 6.54 5.07
N PHE A 108 0.51 7.11 5.83
CA PHE A 108 -0.55 7.94 5.29
C PHE A 108 -0.01 9.18 4.58
N GLY A 109 0.96 9.87 5.19
CA GLY A 109 1.61 11.03 4.60
C GLY A 109 2.33 10.71 3.29
N ALA A 110 3.03 9.57 3.22
CA ALA A 110 3.69 9.12 1.99
C ALA A 110 2.68 8.82 0.88
N ASN A 111 1.61 8.08 1.18
CA ASN A 111 0.55 7.77 0.21
C ASN A 111 -0.12 9.05 -0.30
N THR A 112 -0.49 9.96 0.60
CA THR A 112 -1.06 11.25 0.22
C THR A 112 -0.09 12.08 -0.62
N GLY A 113 1.20 12.09 -0.24
CA GLY A 113 2.25 12.79 -0.98
C GLY A 113 2.38 12.28 -2.42
N VAL A 114 2.40 10.96 -2.63
CA VAL A 114 2.43 10.35 -3.97
C VAL A 114 1.17 10.72 -4.76
N SER A 115 -0.01 10.63 -4.17
CA SER A 115 -1.28 11.00 -4.82
C SER A 115 -1.32 12.48 -5.22
N VAL A 116 -0.76 13.37 -4.39
CA VAL A 116 -0.64 14.81 -4.73
C VAL A 116 0.30 15.02 -5.90
N VAL A 117 1.46 14.36 -5.91
CA VAL A 117 2.42 14.43 -7.02
C VAL A 117 1.76 13.92 -8.31
N ASN A 118 1.05 12.80 -8.25
CA ASN A 118 0.32 12.26 -9.40
C ASN A 118 -0.76 13.23 -9.91
N ARG A 119 -1.47 13.91 -9.00
CA ARG A 119 -2.43 14.93 -9.38
C ARG A 119 -1.80 16.12 -10.12
N ILE A 120 -0.62 16.55 -9.66
CA ILE A 120 0.08 17.68 -10.28
C ILE A 120 0.62 17.31 -11.67
N HIS A 121 1.17 16.10 -11.83
CA HIS A 121 1.82 15.71 -13.08
C HIS A 121 0.88 15.03 -14.09
N TYR A 122 -0.10 14.27 -13.61
CA TYR A 122 -0.99 13.44 -14.45
C TYR A 122 -2.46 13.82 -14.34
N GLY A 123 -2.81 14.79 -13.47
CA GLY A 123 -4.19 15.26 -13.31
C GLY A 123 -5.09 14.33 -12.48
N VAL A 124 -4.57 13.19 -11.99
CA VAL A 124 -5.33 12.18 -11.25
C VAL A 124 -4.79 12.03 -9.81
N PHE A 125 -5.71 12.01 -8.83
CA PHE A 125 -5.37 11.82 -7.42
C PHE A 125 -5.46 10.34 -7.07
N LEU A 126 -4.46 9.58 -7.48
CA LEU A 126 -4.38 8.13 -7.26
C LEU A 126 -2.98 7.76 -6.77
N ASN A 127 -2.90 6.73 -5.94
CA ASN A 127 -1.63 6.15 -5.52
C ASN A 127 -1.27 4.94 -6.40
N ASN A 128 -2.27 4.09 -6.72
CA ASN A 128 -2.10 2.91 -7.54
C ASN A 128 -3.30 2.78 -8.49
N ASP A 129 -3.06 2.94 -9.79
CA ASP A 129 -4.05 2.86 -10.85
C ASP A 129 -4.66 1.46 -11.05
N ARG A 130 -3.97 0.41 -10.59
CA ARG A 130 -4.48 -0.97 -10.66
C ARG A 130 -5.54 -1.30 -9.62
N THR A 131 -5.51 -0.61 -8.47
CA THR A 131 -6.42 -0.86 -7.35
C THR A 131 -7.42 0.26 -7.14
N GLU A 132 -7.18 1.43 -7.74
CA GLU A 132 -7.97 2.64 -7.54
C GLU A 132 -8.30 3.30 -8.87
N GLY A 133 -9.47 3.98 -8.91
CA GLY A 133 -9.89 4.80 -10.05
C GLY A 133 -10.52 4.04 -11.21
N ASN A 134 -10.73 4.75 -12.31
CA ASN A 134 -11.51 4.29 -13.45
C ASN A 134 -10.93 3.03 -14.14
N PHE A 135 -9.60 2.89 -14.13
CA PHE A 135 -8.96 1.71 -14.72
C PHE A 135 -9.25 0.44 -13.89
N ALA A 136 -9.12 0.53 -12.56
CA ALA A 136 -9.44 -0.57 -11.67
C ALA A 136 -10.93 -0.96 -11.76
N GLU A 137 -11.82 0.02 -11.86
CA GLU A 137 -13.26 -0.20 -12.03
C GLU A 137 -13.56 -0.88 -13.37
N LEU A 138 -12.98 -0.40 -14.47
CA LEU A 138 -13.10 -1.02 -15.79
C LEU A 138 -12.63 -2.48 -15.76
N MET A 139 -11.45 -2.74 -15.20
CA MET A 139 -10.91 -4.10 -15.08
C MET A 139 -11.82 -4.99 -14.24
N SER A 140 -12.36 -4.47 -13.13
CA SER A 140 -13.32 -5.20 -12.30
C SER A 140 -14.58 -5.57 -13.08
N LEU A 141 -15.13 -4.65 -13.85
CA LEU A 141 -16.30 -4.92 -14.71
C LEU A 141 -16.00 -5.98 -15.77
N LEU A 142 -14.82 -5.89 -16.42
CA LEU A 142 -14.40 -6.89 -17.42
C LEU A 142 -14.19 -8.28 -16.81
N TYR A 143 -13.73 -8.37 -15.57
CA TYR A 143 -13.62 -9.65 -14.85
C TYR A 143 -14.96 -10.28 -14.50
N HIS A 144 -16.02 -9.48 -14.31
CA HIS A 144 -17.37 -9.98 -14.02
C HIS A 144 -18.14 -10.37 -15.26
N LEU A 145 -17.69 -9.97 -16.46
CA LEU A 145 -18.29 -10.43 -17.70
C LEU A 145 -17.97 -11.92 -17.89
N ASP A 146 -19.03 -12.73 -17.98
CA ASP A 146 -18.91 -14.16 -18.22
C ASP A 146 -18.33 -14.42 -19.61
N SER A 147 -17.24 -15.18 -19.68
CA SER A 147 -16.62 -15.57 -20.94
C SER A 147 -16.62 -17.09 -21.05
N ASN A 148 -17.23 -17.61 -22.12
CA ASN A 148 -17.26 -19.04 -22.42
C ASN A 148 -15.87 -19.62 -22.78
N THR A 149 -14.85 -18.76 -22.93
CA THR A 149 -13.51 -19.12 -23.43
C THR A 149 -12.40 -18.99 -22.40
N ARG A 150 -12.75 -18.92 -21.11
CA ARG A 150 -11.77 -18.80 -20.02
C ARG A 150 -11.06 -20.14 -19.72
N THR A 151 -10.39 -20.68 -20.75
CA THR A 151 -9.69 -21.98 -20.68
C THR A 151 -8.21 -21.86 -20.33
N ASN A 152 -7.62 -20.65 -20.46
CA ASN A 152 -6.21 -20.44 -20.18
C ASN A 152 -6.06 -19.52 -18.95
N PRO A 153 -5.47 -20.02 -17.84
CA PRO A 153 -5.27 -19.22 -16.62
C PRO A 153 -4.30 -18.04 -16.80
N ASP A 154 -3.49 -18.04 -17.85
CA ASP A 154 -2.53 -16.97 -18.14
C ASP A 154 -3.19 -15.75 -18.85
N ILE A 155 -4.42 -15.92 -19.33
CA ILE A 155 -5.16 -14.85 -20.00
C ILE A 155 -6.10 -14.20 -18.96
N TRP A 156 -5.79 -12.95 -18.59
CA TRP A 156 -6.57 -12.21 -17.60
C TRP A 156 -7.96 -11.83 -18.10
N ILE A 157 -8.06 -11.39 -19.37
CA ILE A 157 -9.31 -11.05 -20.03
C ILE A 157 -9.32 -11.70 -21.40
N SER A 158 -10.35 -12.50 -21.70
CA SER A 158 -10.47 -13.13 -23.01
C SER A 158 -10.90 -12.13 -24.08
N ARG A 159 -10.50 -12.38 -25.33
CA ARG A 159 -10.94 -11.53 -26.46
C ARG A 159 -12.46 -11.48 -26.61
N ASP A 160 -13.15 -12.57 -26.34
CA ASP A 160 -14.61 -12.64 -26.31
C ASP A 160 -15.23 -11.67 -25.30
N THR A 161 -14.63 -11.52 -24.12
CA THR A 161 -15.05 -10.55 -23.12
C THR A 161 -14.90 -9.11 -23.63
N ILE A 162 -13.79 -8.81 -24.31
CA ILE A 162 -13.54 -7.48 -24.89
C ILE A 162 -14.58 -7.17 -25.97
N VAL A 163 -14.82 -8.09 -26.90
CA VAL A 163 -15.82 -7.92 -27.98
C VAL A 163 -17.21 -7.70 -27.41
N ARG A 164 -17.60 -8.41 -26.36
CA ARG A 164 -18.90 -8.21 -25.68
C ARG A 164 -18.98 -6.86 -24.99
N ALA A 165 -17.89 -6.42 -24.32
CA ALA A 165 -17.82 -5.12 -23.70
C ALA A 165 -17.90 -3.99 -24.73
N GLU A 166 -17.26 -4.13 -25.90
CA GLU A 166 -17.34 -3.20 -27.03
C GLU A 166 -18.77 -3.13 -27.57
N ALA A 167 -19.45 -4.26 -27.73
CA ALA A 167 -20.84 -4.29 -28.20
C ALA A 167 -21.79 -3.57 -27.23
N ALA A 168 -21.48 -3.59 -25.93
CA ALA A 168 -22.30 -2.96 -24.88
C ALA A 168 -21.94 -1.48 -24.62
N SER A 169 -20.75 -1.02 -25.02
CA SER A 169 -20.26 0.34 -24.70
C SER A 169 -19.85 1.12 -25.94
N PRO A 170 -20.58 2.19 -26.31
CA PRO A 170 -20.20 3.08 -27.42
C PRO A 170 -18.82 3.73 -27.23
N THR A 171 -18.40 3.94 -26.01
CA THR A 171 -17.08 4.52 -25.69
C THR A 171 -15.96 3.53 -26.00
N LEU A 172 -16.14 2.24 -25.68
CA LEU A 172 -15.15 1.21 -26.02
C LEU A 172 -15.05 0.99 -27.53
N GLN A 173 -16.14 1.12 -28.27
CA GLN A 173 -16.12 1.07 -29.75
C GLN A 173 -15.24 2.15 -30.38
N GLN A 174 -15.17 3.34 -29.78
CA GLN A 174 -14.32 4.42 -30.29
C GLN A 174 -12.82 4.12 -30.16
N ILE A 175 -12.42 3.32 -29.19
CA ILE A 175 -11.02 2.93 -28.94
C ILE A 175 -10.68 1.54 -29.49
N GLN A 176 -11.63 0.87 -30.16
CA GLN A 176 -11.44 -0.45 -30.77
C GLN A 176 -10.16 -0.56 -31.61
N PRO A 177 -9.82 0.40 -32.50
CA PRO A 177 -8.61 0.29 -33.30
C PRO A 177 -7.33 0.22 -32.46
N LEU A 178 -7.36 0.79 -31.27
CA LEU A 178 -6.26 0.80 -30.31
C LEU A 178 -6.20 -0.55 -29.56
N LEU A 179 -7.34 -1.13 -29.21
CA LEU A 179 -7.44 -2.43 -28.53
C LEU A 179 -7.06 -3.59 -29.47
N ASP A 180 -7.37 -3.49 -30.77
CA ASP A 180 -7.02 -4.50 -31.78
C ASP A 180 -5.53 -4.46 -32.21
N SER A 181 -4.81 -3.38 -31.85
CA SER A 181 -3.38 -3.23 -32.17
C SER A 181 -2.44 -3.93 -31.16
N TYR A 182 -2.97 -4.44 -30.07
CA TYR A 182 -2.28 -5.18 -29.02
C TYR A 182 -2.71 -6.64 -29.01
#